data_0b70466f3b450aac0642fc893feb566a
#
_entry.id   0b70466f3b450aac0642fc893feb566a
#
_cell.length_a   1.000
_cell.length_b   1.000
_cell.length_c   1.000
_cell.angle_alpha   90.00
_cell.angle_beta   90.00
_cell.angle_gamma   90.00
#
_symmetry.space_group_name_H-M   'P 1'
#
loop_
_entity.id
_entity.type
_entity.pdbx_description
1 polymer ?
#
loop_
_entity_poly.entity_id
_entity_poly.type
_entity_poly.pdbx_seq_one_letter_code
_entity_poly.pdbx_strand_id
1 'polypeptide(L)'
;PVNHPDILILDHPPKDDKEAAKRAEGKAYETKRNVTVDQIRAMQQRITTRPTLGERRAIIIDPADDMEKGAVNALLKSLEEPPVGTFFLLIAHQPG
;
A
#
# COMPACT_ATOMS: atom_id res chain seq x y z
N PRO A 1 15.58 -2.79 -22.92
CA PRO A 1 14.96 -3.36 -21.72
C PRO A 1 13.62 -2.70 -21.43
N VAL A 2 12.67 -3.54 -21.11
CA VAL A 2 11.34 -3.05 -20.77
C VAL A 2 11.36 -2.57 -19.34
N ASN A 3 10.96 -1.32 -19.14
CA ASN A 3 10.84 -0.78 -17.80
C ASN A 3 9.54 -1.24 -17.18
N HIS A 4 9.64 -2.25 -16.34
CA HIS A 4 8.46 -2.70 -15.60
C HIS A 4 8.18 -1.74 -14.47
N PRO A 5 6.91 -1.40 -14.23
CA PRO A 5 6.59 -0.56 -13.10
C PRO A 5 6.94 -1.27 -11.79
N ASP A 6 7.45 -0.52 -10.84
CA ASP A 6 7.62 -1.00 -9.49
C ASP A 6 6.23 -1.07 -8.87
N ILE A 7 5.80 -2.24 -8.46
CA ILE A 7 4.45 -2.46 -7.94
C ILE A 7 4.51 -2.67 -6.44
N LEU A 8 3.80 -1.84 -5.71
CA LEU A 8 3.66 -1.96 -4.26
C LEU A 8 2.20 -2.23 -3.93
N ILE A 9 1.94 -3.35 -3.27
CA ILE A 9 0.58 -3.73 -2.92
C ILE A 9 0.39 -3.57 -1.42
N LEU A 10 -0.64 -2.81 -1.04
CA LEU A 10 -1.02 -2.63 0.34
C LEU A 10 -2.31 -3.41 0.59
N ASP A 11 -2.22 -4.41 1.45
CA ASP A 11 -3.36 -5.23 1.83
C ASP A 11 -3.45 -5.26 3.37
N HIS A 12 -4.36 -6.06 3.89
CA HIS A 12 -4.49 -6.24 5.33
C HIS A 12 -3.15 -6.74 5.90
N PRO A 13 -2.58 -6.03 6.89
CA PRO A 13 -1.28 -6.46 7.43
C PRO A 13 -1.46 -7.63 8.40
N PRO A 14 -0.37 -8.38 8.67
CA PRO A 14 -0.43 -9.40 9.71
C PRO A 14 -0.88 -8.81 11.04
N LYS A 15 -1.61 -9.60 11.80
CA LYS A 15 -2.20 -9.14 13.06
C LYS A 15 -1.16 -8.70 14.08
N ASP A 16 -0.03 -9.42 14.15
CA ASP A 16 1.06 -9.13 15.07
C ASP A 16 2.36 -9.73 14.52
N ASP A 17 3.44 -9.62 15.29
CA ASP A 17 4.75 -10.11 14.86
C ASP A 17 4.76 -11.61 14.66
N LYS A 18 4.00 -12.34 15.47
CA LYS A 18 3.91 -13.78 15.34
C LYS A 18 3.27 -14.17 14.01
N GLU A 19 2.21 -13.47 13.64
CA GLU A 19 1.54 -13.72 12.36
C GLU A 19 2.40 -13.27 11.19
N ALA A 20 3.19 -12.21 11.36
CA ALA A 20 4.13 -11.78 10.34
C ALA A 20 5.20 -12.84 10.09
N ALA A 21 5.67 -13.50 11.15
CA ALA A 21 6.63 -14.59 11.01
C ALA A 21 6.05 -15.76 10.22
N LYS A 22 4.78 -16.08 10.47
CA LYS A 22 4.10 -17.14 9.71
C LYS A 22 4.02 -16.79 8.23
N ARG A 23 3.72 -15.54 7.92
CA ARG A 23 3.69 -15.07 6.54
C ARG A 23 5.04 -15.27 5.86
N ALA A 24 6.13 -14.90 6.55
CA ALA A 24 7.46 -15.04 6.00
C ALA A 24 7.83 -16.50 5.73
N GLU A 25 7.26 -17.43 6.50
CA GLU A 25 7.49 -18.86 6.33
C GLU A 25 6.55 -19.50 5.31
N GLY A 26 5.66 -18.73 4.70
CA GLY A 26 4.69 -19.25 3.75
C GLY A 26 3.53 -20.00 4.39
N LYS A 27 3.33 -19.82 5.70
CA LYS A 27 2.22 -20.45 6.41
C LYS A 27 1.00 -19.55 6.41
N ALA A 28 -0.17 -20.13 6.69
CA ALA A 28 -1.39 -19.36 6.88
C ALA A 28 -1.23 -18.45 8.10
N TYR A 29 -1.72 -17.23 8.01
CA TYR A 29 -1.60 -16.24 9.08
C TYR A 29 -2.86 -15.39 9.18
N GLU A 30 -3.05 -14.81 10.38
CA GLU A 30 -4.17 -13.91 10.62
C GLU A 30 -3.76 -12.48 10.32
N THR A 31 -4.72 -11.69 9.84
CA THR A 31 -4.49 -10.30 9.47
C THR A 31 -5.34 -9.37 10.34
N LYS A 32 -4.95 -8.09 10.36
CA LYS A 32 -5.80 -7.05 10.90
C LYS A 32 -6.97 -6.82 9.96
N ARG A 33 -8.04 -6.22 10.49
CA ARG A 33 -9.23 -5.97 9.70
C ARG A 33 -9.05 -4.86 8.67
N ASN A 34 -8.14 -3.94 8.93
CA ASN A 34 -8.04 -2.73 8.14
C ASN A 34 -6.64 -2.50 7.63
N VAL A 35 -6.55 -1.83 6.49
CA VAL A 35 -5.29 -1.26 6.02
C VAL A 35 -5.00 -0.06 6.92
N THR A 36 -3.82 -0.04 7.52
CA THR A 36 -3.50 0.89 8.60
C THR A 36 -2.83 2.17 8.11
N VAL A 37 -2.90 3.21 8.94
CA VAL A 37 -2.22 4.47 8.65
C VAL A 37 -0.71 4.28 8.58
N ASP A 38 -0.16 3.37 9.39
CA ASP A 38 1.28 3.11 9.37
C ASP A 38 1.74 2.56 8.03
N GLN A 39 0.91 1.73 7.40
CA GLN A 39 1.22 1.23 6.06
C GLN A 39 1.25 2.36 5.03
N ILE A 40 0.30 3.29 5.13
CA ILE A 40 0.26 4.43 4.22
C ILE A 40 1.48 5.33 4.42
N ARG A 41 1.86 5.58 5.68
CA ARG A 41 3.04 6.39 5.97
C ARG A 41 4.33 5.74 5.48
N ALA A 42 4.45 4.43 5.65
CA ALA A 42 5.62 3.71 5.15
C ALA A 42 5.70 3.78 3.63
N MET A 43 4.57 3.64 2.96
CA MET A 43 4.49 3.77 1.52
C MET A 43 4.91 5.18 1.08
N GLN A 44 4.40 6.21 1.75
CA GLN A 44 4.72 7.60 1.43
C GLN A 44 6.21 7.87 1.56
N GLN A 45 6.84 7.35 2.61
CA GLN A 45 8.28 7.50 2.78
C GLN A 45 9.04 6.82 1.65
N ARG A 46 8.60 5.65 1.25
CA ARG A 46 9.27 4.89 0.20
C ARG A 46 9.21 5.61 -1.14
N ILE A 47 8.07 6.19 -1.49
CA ILE A 47 7.92 6.83 -2.79
C ILE A 47 8.53 8.23 -2.84
N THR A 48 8.77 8.85 -1.69
CA THR A 48 9.38 10.19 -1.65
C THR A 48 10.89 10.16 -1.49
N THR A 49 11.44 9.09 -0.87
CA THR A 49 12.88 9.01 -0.61
C THR A 49 13.69 8.43 -1.75
N ARG A 50 13.03 7.83 -2.72
CA ARG A 50 13.70 7.27 -3.89
C ARG A 50 13.15 7.92 -5.15
N PRO A 51 13.76 9.04 -5.59
CA PRO A 51 13.35 9.61 -6.86
C PRO A 51 13.66 8.61 -7.97
N THR A 52 12.65 8.25 -8.73
CA THR A 52 12.78 7.30 -9.81
C THR A 52 12.81 8.07 -11.12
N LEU A 53 14.00 8.30 -11.63
CA LEU A 53 14.16 9.00 -12.90
C LEU A 53 13.74 8.06 -14.03
N GLY A 54 12.60 8.39 -14.63
CA GLY A 54 12.10 7.61 -15.77
C GLY A 54 11.43 6.29 -15.43
N GLU A 55 11.30 5.96 -14.15
CA GLU A 55 10.64 4.74 -13.73
C GLU A 55 9.20 5.02 -13.35
N ARG A 56 8.38 4.02 -13.54
CA ARG A 56 6.97 4.07 -13.13
C ARG A 56 6.77 3.28 -11.87
N ARG A 57 5.87 3.74 -11.05
CA ARG A 57 5.53 3.07 -9.79
C ARG A 57 4.02 2.98 -9.66
N ALA A 58 3.53 1.80 -9.39
CA ALA A 58 2.12 1.56 -9.15
C ALA A 58 1.90 1.20 -7.69
N ILE A 59 0.99 1.90 -7.04
CA ILE A 59 0.58 1.61 -5.67
C ILE A 59 -0.82 1.04 -5.72
N ILE A 60 -0.97 -0.21 -5.31
CA ILE A 60 -2.26 -0.89 -5.32
C ILE A 60 -2.73 -1.04 -3.88
N ILE A 61 -3.92 -0.54 -3.59
CA ILE A 61 -4.53 -0.68 -2.27
C ILE A 61 -5.73 -1.60 -2.39
N ASP A 62 -5.63 -2.77 -1.76
CA ASP A 62 -6.61 -3.84 -1.87
C ASP A 62 -6.81 -4.50 -0.50
N PRO A 63 -7.94 -4.32 0.16
CA PRO A 63 -9.12 -3.58 -0.31
C PRO A 63 -9.12 -2.13 0.15
N ALA A 64 -9.55 -1.23 -0.71
CA ALA A 64 -9.62 0.19 -0.37
C ALA A 64 -10.78 0.52 0.57
N ASP A 65 -11.81 -0.31 0.58
CA ASP A 65 -12.96 -0.12 1.45
C ASP A 65 -12.70 -0.49 2.91
N ASP A 66 -11.57 -1.13 3.21
CA ASP A 66 -11.20 -1.52 4.58
C ASP A 66 -10.02 -0.71 5.11
N MET A 67 -9.99 0.58 4.82
CA MET A 67 -8.93 1.45 5.33
C MET A 67 -9.35 2.12 6.63
N GLU A 68 -8.40 2.24 7.59
CA GLU A 68 -8.63 3.07 8.76
C GLU A 68 -8.85 4.51 8.32
N LYS A 69 -9.63 5.27 9.11
CA LYS A 69 -9.90 6.66 8.80
C LYS A 69 -8.61 7.48 8.63
N GLY A 70 -7.65 7.27 9.52
CA GLY A 70 -6.35 7.94 9.42
C GLY A 70 -5.60 7.56 8.15
N ALA A 71 -5.74 6.30 7.71
CA ALA A 71 -5.12 5.84 6.48
C ALA A 71 -5.74 6.55 5.26
N VAL A 72 -7.06 6.69 5.25
CA VAL A 72 -7.74 7.41 4.17
C VAL A 72 -7.25 8.84 4.09
N ASN A 73 -7.21 9.54 5.23
CA ASN A 73 -6.76 10.92 5.27
C ASN A 73 -5.32 11.08 4.80
N ALA A 74 -4.45 10.17 5.23
CA ALA A 74 -3.05 10.22 4.79
C ALA A 74 -2.92 9.95 3.29
N LEU A 75 -3.71 9.00 2.78
CA LEU A 75 -3.68 8.68 1.35
C LEU A 75 -4.14 9.85 0.48
N LEU A 76 -5.15 10.59 0.94
CA LEU A 76 -5.67 11.73 0.17
C LEU A 76 -4.57 12.74 -0.14
N LYS A 77 -3.64 12.94 0.76
CA LYS A 77 -2.51 13.85 0.51
C LYS A 77 -1.66 13.37 -0.67
N SER A 78 -1.41 12.06 -0.74
CA SER A 78 -0.64 11.50 -1.85
C SER A 78 -1.40 11.58 -3.17
N LEU A 79 -2.73 11.46 -3.12
CA LEU A 79 -3.56 11.55 -4.32
C LEU A 79 -3.64 12.98 -4.85
N GLU A 80 -3.56 13.97 -3.98
CA GLU A 80 -3.58 15.37 -4.39
C GLU A 80 -2.30 15.79 -5.09
N GLU A 81 -1.17 15.28 -4.61
CA GLU A 81 0.15 15.60 -5.18
C GLU A 81 0.98 14.33 -5.33
N PRO A 82 0.64 13.48 -6.29
CA PRO A 82 1.42 12.25 -6.46
C PRO A 82 2.81 12.54 -7.01
N PRO A 83 3.82 11.81 -6.54
CA PRO A 83 5.15 11.94 -7.13
C PRO A 83 5.12 11.57 -8.61
N VAL A 84 6.04 12.15 -9.38
CA VAL A 84 6.11 11.90 -10.81
C VAL A 84 6.30 10.42 -11.08
N GLY A 85 5.54 9.89 -12.02
CA GLY A 85 5.64 8.49 -12.39
C GLY A 85 4.91 7.53 -11.46
N THR A 86 4.23 8.05 -10.43
CA THR A 86 3.50 7.23 -9.47
C THR A 86 2.00 7.32 -9.75
N PHE A 87 1.34 6.18 -9.78
CA PHE A 87 -0.10 6.16 -9.90
C PHE A 87 -0.69 5.16 -8.91
N PHE A 88 -1.94 5.37 -8.55
CA PHE A 88 -2.62 4.60 -7.52
C PHE A 88 -3.79 3.84 -8.12
N LEU A 89 -3.95 2.59 -7.71
CA LEU A 89 -5.10 1.78 -8.06
C LEU A 89 -5.78 1.35 -6.76
N LEU A 90 -7.03 1.78 -6.59
CA LEU A 90 -7.80 1.45 -5.40
C LEU A 90 -8.82 0.39 -5.76
N ILE A 91 -8.75 -0.75 -5.08
CA ILE A 91 -9.65 -1.87 -5.36
C ILE A 91 -10.66 -1.98 -4.24
N ALA A 92 -11.92 -1.77 -4.56
CA ALA A 92 -13.02 -1.91 -3.61
C ALA A 92 -13.72 -3.23 -3.87
N HIS A 93 -14.02 -3.95 -2.79
CA HIS A 93 -14.69 -5.24 -2.87
C HIS A 93 -16.18 -5.15 -2.59
N GLN A 94 -16.61 -4.05 -1.99
CA GLN A 94 -18.01 -3.83 -1.68
C GLN A 94 -18.47 -2.54 -2.36
N PRO A 95 -19.50 -2.60 -3.19
CA PRO A 95 -20.06 -1.38 -3.78
C PRO A 95 -20.62 -0.51 -2.66
N GLY A 96 -20.18 0.71 -2.64
CA GLY A 96 -20.42 1.63 -1.55
C GLY A 96 -21.81 2.12 -1.34
#